data_bcdbb7d62ba83a94a2dc8d761407c554
#
_entry.id   bcdbb7d62ba83a94a2dc8d761407c554
#
_cell.length_a   1.000
_cell.length_b   1.000
_cell.length_c   1.000
_cell.angle_alpha   90.00
_cell.angle_beta   90.00
_cell.angle_gamma   90.00
#
_symmetry.space_group_name_H-M   'P 1'
#
loop_
_entity.id
_entity.type
_entity.pdbx_description
1 polymer ?
#
loop_
_entity_poly.entity_id
_entity_poly.type
_entity_poly.pdbx_seq_one_letter_code
_entity_poly.pdbx_strand_id
1 'polypeptide(L)'
;MFISFDAIAISGITVEATKLACYLNNQGFESFIDLGYDIKIDKGNFAKPYSCYEKSIFDKHFKLVRINDIYLLKNYTVEFIDKVNNILINGTTKTNLIEKNNLLEQVNIVANALYELIFNTWNKLEITHLVIEHGTLPENIIYTKALYKSIEKYGLQKNLACFVLWRDHDLMWNSETLSKKYGQEPWYYAIKPIKSKYIKYVTLNDSLAKKLKDWSNQDINIDVMRNTYLFNNNHNRMNVRDRFNISKDDFLIARTTRIIPEKKLERDIYLVRKLNDLYIKNNKSCSIYLIIAGNEKENSDYSNYLRQYIKKLEIENFIKFSGQLQHDFIENENNKPTIQDLYYSSDMVSFLTSYDYDSYGNPIGEAISHKRCYISTSYEYYHEVYGQHGFKTELMNISPKKDGLPDDDFIHRVYNLINDRNQTAALVRHNFNIGKNLLSNQIINKIFNI
;
A
#
# COMPACT_ATOMS: atom_id res chain seq x y z
N MET A 1 8.05 4.11 17.27
CA MET A 1 8.25 5.13 16.21
C MET A 1 8.13 4.47 14.85
N PHE A 2 7.45 5.11 13.91
CA PHE A 2 7.33 4.68 12.51
C PHE A 2 8.26 5.52 11.63
N ILE A 3 8.94 4.88 10.70
CA ILE A 3 9.80 5.51 9.68
C ILE A 3 9.35 4.99 8.32
N SER A 4 8.83 5.86 7.47
CA SER A 4 8.29 5.49 6.17
C SER A 4 9.20 5.93 5.03
N PHE A 5 9.68 4.98 4.24
CA PHE A 5 10.39 5.25 2.99
C PHE A 5 9.46 5.55 1.82
N ASP A 6 8.15 5.43 2.01
CA ASP A 6 7.15 5.87 1.04
C ASP A 6 6.89 7.38 1.20
N ALA A 7 5.78 7.90 0.98
CA ALA A 7 5.61 9.34 0.93
C ALA A 7 4.66 9.88 1.98
N ILE A 8 4.68 11.20 2.09
CA ILE A 8 3.76 12.08 2.78
C ILE A 8 2.30 11.90 2.31
N ALA A 9 2.09 11.40 1.09
CA ALA A 9 0.76 11.19 0.53
C ALA A 9 0.04 10.00 1.21
N ILE A 10 -1.29 10.02 1.18
CA ILE A 10 -2.09 8.85 1.54
C ILE A 10 -1.82 7.76 0.50
N SER A 11 -0.93 6.84 0.87
CA SER A 11 -0.64 5.64 0.11
C SER A 11 -1.17 4.41 0.84
N GLY A 12 -1.20 3.26 0.18
CA GLY A 12 -1.52 1.99 0.83
C GLY A 12 -0.64 1.72 2.05
N ILE A 13 0.62 2.16 2.02
CA ILE A 13 1.60 1.95 3.09
C ILE A 13 1.32 2.84 4.29
N THR A 14 1.07 4.12 4.08
CA THR A 14 0.71 5.03 5.18
C THR A 14 -0.64 4.65 5.82
N VAL A 15 -1.57 4.11 5.03
CA VAL A 15 -2.82 3.52 5.55
C VAL A 15 -2.52 2.32 6.45
N GLU A 16 -1.66 1.38 6.04
CA GLU A 16 -1.31 0.22 6.85
C GLU A 16 -0.50 0.60 8.09
N ALA A 17 0.40 1.58 8.00
CA ALA A 17 1.11 2.13 9.14
C ALA A 17 0.13 2.76 10.15
N THR A 18 -0.89 3.50 9.66
CA THR A 18 -1.90 4.12 10.52
C THR A 18 -2.79 3.08 11.21
N LYS A 19 -3.20 2.02 10.51
CA LYS A 19 -3.95 0.90 11.13
C LYS A 19 -3.13 0.26 12.26
N LEU A 20 -1.86 0.01 12.03
CA LEU A 20 -0.96 -0.55 13.03
C LEU A 20 -0.78 0.40 14.22
N ALA A 21 -0.56 1.70 13.98
CA ALA A 21 -0.45 2.70 15.04
C ALA A 21 -1.74 2.82 15.86
N CYS A 22 -2.89 2.85 15.21
CA CYS A 22 -4.19 2.86 15.88
C CYS A 22 -4.35 1.64 16.81
N TYR A 23 -3.95 0.46 16.35
CA TYR A 23 -3.96 -0.74 17.18
C TYR A 23 -3.01 -0.63 18.37
N LEU A 24 -1.75 -0.21 18.15
CA LEU A 24 -0.75 -0.06 19.21
C LEU A 24 -1.14 1.02 20.24
N ASN A 25 -1.71 2.15 19.79
CA ASN A 25 -2.19 3.21 20.67
C ASN A 25 -3.29 2.68 21.62
N ASN A 26 -4.19 1.80 21.14
CA ASN A 26 -5.19 1.14 21.96
C ASN A 26 -4.59 0.14 22.96
N GLN A 27 -3.34 -0.28 22.78
CA GLN A 27 -2.57 -1.09 23.75
C GLN A 27 -1.72 -0.23 24.70
N GLY A 28 -1.84 1.11 24.62
CA GLY A 28 -1.13 2.05 25.51
C GLY A 28 0.22 2.54 25.00
N PHE A 29 0.57 2.23 23.75
CA PHE A 29 1.77 2.81 23.12
C PHE A 29 1.51 4.23 22.63
N GLU A 30 2.53 5.07 22.66
CA GLU A 30 2.52 6.36 21.99
C GLU A 30 3.22 6.24 20.63
N SER A 31 2.53 6.57 19.55
CA SER A 31 3.05 6.42 18.19
C SER A 31 3.61 7.72 17.65
N PHE A 32 4.87 7.67 17.22
CA PHE A 32 5.56 8.75 16.49
C PHE A 32 5.75 8.33 15.03
N ILE A 33 5.74 9.28 14.10
CA ILE A 33 6.00 9.01 12.68
C ILE A 33 6.92 10.05 12.05
N ASP A 34 7.87 9.58 11.24
CA ASP A 34 8.51 10.35 10.17
C ASP A 34 7.88 9.93 8.84
N LEU A 35 7.20 10.87 8.19
CA LEU A 35 6.50 10.68 6.90
C LEU A 35 7.46 10.75 5.69
N GLY A 36 8.74 10.47 5.88
CA GLY A 36 9.74 10.53 4.82
C GLY A 36 10.27 11.93 4.52
N TYR A 37 9.99 12.92 5.36
CA TYR A 37 10.53 14.28 5.20
C TYR A 37 12.05 14.32 5.27
N ASP A 38 12.64 13.42 6.05
CA ASP A 38 14.10 13.32 6.20
C ASP A 38 14.74 12.31 5.24
N ILE A 39 13.92 11.65 4.40
CA ILE A 39 14.34 10.58 3.49
C ILE A 39 14.17 11.00 2.03
N LYS A 40 12.98 11.50 1.66
CA LYS A 40 12.61 11.80 0.27
C LYS A 40 12.83 13.27 -0.11
N ILE A 41 13.62 13.48 -1.15
CA ILE A 41 13.98 14.82 -1.63
C ILE A 41 12.88 15.51 -2.45
N ASP A 42 11.98 14.74 -3.05
CA ASP A 42 10.96 15.21 -3.99
C ASP A 42 9.70 15.81 -3.33
N LYS A 43 9.63 15.80 -1.98
CA LYS A 43 8.44 16.23 -1.22
C LYS A 43 8.50 17.69 -0.72
N GLY A 44 9.49 18.45 -1.14
CA GLY A 44 9.64 19.86 -0.81
C GLY A 44 9.97 20.19 0.65
N ASN A 45 9.98 19.19 1.53
CA ASN A 45 10.25 19.33 2.97
C ASN A 45 11.55 18.68 3.43
N PHE A 46 12.31 18.09 2.51
CA PHE A 46 13.55 17.38 2.81
C PHE A 46 14.51 18.24 3.62
N ALA A 47 14.99 17.69 4.74
CA ALA A 47 15.95 18.28 5.66
C ALA A 47 15.64 19.73 6.10
N LYS A 48 14.36 20.14 6.15
CA LYS A 48 13.96 21.47 6.65
C LYS A 48 13.77 21.46 8.18
N PRO A 49 13.91 22.62 8.86
CA PRO A 49 13.63 22.74 10.29
C PRO A 49 12.17 22.33 10.63
N TYR A 50 11.99 21.84 11.85
CA TYR A 50 10.66 21.42 12.36
C TYR A 50 9.63 22.56 12.40
N SER A 51 10.08 23.82 12.48
CA SER A 51 9.21 25.00 12.44
C SER A 51 8.40 25.13 11.14
N CYS A 52 8.71 24.34 10.11
CA CYS A 52 7.96 24.27 8.85
C CYS A 52 6.86 23.19 8.89
N TYR A 53 6.40 22.81 10.07
CA TYR A 53 5.36 21.80 10.26
C TYR A 53 4.02 22.23 9.67
N GLU A 54 3.47 21.42 8.79
CA GLU A 54 2.08 21.48 8.36
C GLU A 54 1.28 20.43 9.12
N LYS A 55 0.10 20.82 9.63
CA LYS A 55 -0.82 19.89 10.29
C LYS A 55 -1.08 18.70 9.39
N SER A 56 -0.77 17.50 9.87
CA SER A 56 -0.96 16.26 9.13
C SER A 56 -2.35 15.68 9.39
N ILE A 57 -2.96 15.08 8.38
CA ILE A 57 -4.18 14.28 8.53
C ILE A 57 -3.98 13.05 9.43
N PHE A 58 -2.73 12.73 9.76
CA PHE A 58 -2.36 11.62 10.64
C PHE A 58 -2.21 12.02 12.11
N ASP A 59 -2.38 13.29 12.47
CA ASP A 59 -2.16 13.82 13.84
C ASP A 59 -3.01 13.12 14.91
N LYS A 60 -4.13 12.53 14.51
CA LYS A 60 -4.98 11.75 15.42
C LYS A 60 -4.29 10.48 15.97
N HIS A 61 -3.40 9.87 15.21
CA HIS A 61 -2.80 8.58 15.56
C HIS A 61 -1.30 8.64 15.78
N PHE A 62 -0.66 9.72 15.33
CA PHE A 62 0.77 9.90 15.42
C PHE A 62 1.14 11.29 15.95
N LYS A 63 2.24 11.35 16.68
CA LYS A 63 3.00 12.58 16.83
C LYS A 63 4.03 12.64 15.70
N LEU A 64 3.95 13.66 14.85
CA LEU A 64 4.93 13.85 13.78
C LEU A 64 6.28 14.19 14.38
N VAL A 65 7.32 13.50 13.93
CA VAL A 65 8.69 13.69 14.40
C VAL A 65 9.61 13.83 13.21
N ARG A 66 10.59 14.70 13.36
CA ARG A 66 11.71 14.83 12.43
C ARG A 66 13.02 14.67 13.19
N ILE A 67 14.06 14.23 12.49
CA ILE A 67 15.38 14.08 13.09
C ILE A 67 15.91 15.47 13.47
N ASN A 68 16.24 15.66 14.75
CA ASN A 68 16.74 16.94 15.24
C ASN A 68 18.01 17.34 14.50
N ASP A 69 18.09 18.62 14.14
CA ASP A 69 19.28 19.26 13.56
C ASP A 69 19.77 18.67 12.22
N ILE A 70 18.97 17.81 11.56
CA ILE A 70 19.31 17.21 10.27
C ILE A 70 19.64 18.27 9.20
N TYR A 71 18.96 19.41 9.25
CA TYR A 71 19.15 20.53 8.34
C TYR A 71 20.53 21.23 8.50
N LEU A 72 21.24 20.96 9.60
CA LEU A 72 22.60 21.48 9.84
C LEU A 72 23.69 20.61 9.22
N LEU A 73 23.35 19.42 8.70
CA LEU A 73 24.32 18.55 8.03
C LEU A 73 24.71 19.11 6.67
N LYS A 74 25.92 19.68 6.55
CA LYS A 74 26.40 20.41 5.35
C LYS A 74 26.24 19.63 4.05
N ASN A 75 26.41 18.30 4.08
CA ASN A 75 26.42 17.47 2.87
C ASN A 75 25.17 16.58 2.77
N TYR A 76 24.16 16.74 3.61
CA TYR A 76 22.90 16.05 3.50
C TYR A 76 21.89 16.95 2.75
N THR A 77 22.13 17.15 1.45
CA THR A 77 21.37 18.07 0.61
C THR A 77 20.70 17.35 -0.53
N VAL A 78 19.68 17.99 -1.13
CA VAL A 78 18.98 17.48 -2.32
C VAL A 78 19.97 17.15 -3.43
N GLU A 79 20.89 18.07 -3.73
CA GLU A 79 21.88 17.93 -4.81
C GLU A 79 22.81 16.73 -4.57
N PHE A 80 23.20 16.50 -3.32
CA PHE A 80 24.07 15.38 -3.00
C PHE A 80 23.34 14.04 -3.14
N ILE A 81 22.10 13.96 -2.68
CA ILE A 81 21.29 12.72 -2.80
C ILE A 81 20.95 12.46 -4.27
N ASP A 82 20.59 13.47 -5.04
CA ASP A 82 20.39 13.34 -6.49
C ASP A 82 21.64 12.82 -7.19
N LYS A 83 22.81 13.36 -6.84
CA LYS A 83 24.09 12.86 -7.36
C LYS A 83 24.31 11.39 -7.03
N VAL A 84 24.05 10.99 -5.79
CA VAL A 84 24.17 9.60 -5.33
C VAL A 84 23.21 8.70 -6.13
N ASN A 85 21.96 9.10 -6.27
CA ASN A 85 20.95 8.34 -7.00
C ASN A 85 21.31 8.21 -8.48
N ASN A 86 21.71 9.29 -9.13
CA ASN A 86 22.03 9.29 -10.58
C ASN A 86 23.28 8.47 -10.90
N ILE A 87 24.26 8.43 -10.02
CA ILE A 87 25.52 7.70 -10.24
C ILE A 87 25.45 6.25 -9.75
N LEU A 88 24.93 6.03 -8.53
CA LEU A 88 25.02 4.74 -7.87
C LEU A 88 23.76 3.88 -8.01
N ILE A 89 22.58 4.50 -8.09
CA ILE A 89 21.30 3.76 -8.12
C ILE A 89 20.77 3.67 -9.56
N ASN A 90 20.46 4.80 -10.19
CA ASN A 90 19.83 4.82 -11.51
C ASN A 90 20.84 4.60 -12.66
N GLY A 91 22.12 4.85 -12.41
CA GLY A 91 23.17 4.73 -13.42
C GLY A 91 23.00 5.67 -14.62
N THR A 92 22.23 6.77 -14.47
CA THR A 92 21.94 7.76 -15.51
C THR A 92 23.17 8.62 -15.84
N THR A 93 24.04 8.81 -14.86
CA THR A 93 25.32 9.52 -15.04
C THR A 93 26.45 8.50 -15.10
N LYS A 94 27.11 8.42 -16.25
CA LYS A 94 28.29 7.54 -16.45
C LYS A 94 29.51 8.14 -15.74
N THR A 95 30.11 7.37 -14.85
CA THR A 95 31.34 7.72 -14.14
C THR A 95 32.28 6.53 -14.08
N ASN A 96 33.57 6.81 -13.83
CA ASN A 96 34.55 5.76 -13.64
C ASN A 96 34.52 5.18 -12.23
N LEU A 97 35.24 4.06 -12.00
CA LEU A 97 35.25 3.36 -10.72
C LEU A 97 35.84 4.23 -9.58
N ILE A 98 36.81 5.07 -9.87
CA ILE A 98 37.45 5.95 -8.87
C ILE A 98 36.43 6.96 -8.34
N GLU A 99 35.67 7.60 -9.24
CA GLU A 99 34.61 8.55 -8.86
C GLU A 99 33.51 7.89 -8.05
N LYS A 100 33.11 6.64 -8.42
CA LYS A 100 32.14 5.87 -7.66
C LYS A 100 32.64 5.57 -6.24
N ASN A 101 33.88 5.14 -6.10
CA ASN A 101 34.47 4.84 -4.80
C ASN A 101 34.59 6.11 -3.93
N ASN A 102 35.02 7.23 -4.50
CA ASN A 102 35.06 8.51 -3.80
C ASN A 102 33.66 8.95 -3.33
N LEU A 103 32.65 8.73 -4.16
CA LEU A 103 31.26 9.05 -3.79
C LEU A 103 30.75 8.13 -2.67
N LEU A 104 31.08 6.83 -2.70
CA LEU A 104 30.75 5.89 -1.61
C LEU A 104 31.41 6.27 -0.29
N GLU A 105 32.64 6.80 -0.32
CA GLU A 105 33.32 7.30 0.86
C GLU A 105 32.60 8.53 1.45
N GLN A 106 32.19 9.45 0.59
CA GLN A 106 31.35 10.60 0.98
C GLN A 106 30.01 10.14 1.58
N VAL A 107 29.34 9.17 0.95
CA VAL A 107 28.10 8.54 1.49
C VAL A 107 28.35 7.99 2.91
N ASN A 108 29.48 7.32 3.15
CA ASN A 108 29.83 6.81 4.48
C ASN A 108 30.02 7.92 5.51
N ILE A 109 30.70 9.00 5.13
CA ILE A 109 30.93 10.16 6.03
C ILE A 109 29.60 10.80 6.43
N VAL A 110 28.73 11.07 5.44
CA VAL A 110 27.42 11.69 5.71
C VAL A 110 26.52 10.76 6.51
N ALA A 111 26.50 9.46 6.17
CA ALA A 111 25.74 8.47 6.95
C ALA A 111 26.20 8.35 8.40
N ASN A 112 27.51 8.53 8.68
CA ASN A 112 28.02 8.55 10.04
C ASN A 112 27.55 9.78 10.83
N ALA A 113 27.52 10.95 10.20
CA ALA A 113 27.00 12.16 10.85
C ALA A 113 25.49 12.06 11.09
N LEU A 114 24.75 11.56 10.11
CA LEU A 114 23.30 11.35 10.21
C LEU A 114 22.93 10.32 11.29
N TYR A 115 23.69 9.23 11.39
CA TYR A 115 23.47 8.20 12.40
C TYR A 115 23.48 8.78 13.83
N GLU A 116 24.39 9.69 14.14
CA GLU A 116 24.45 10.31 15.48
C GLU A 116 23.18 11.14 15.77
N LEU A 117 22.65 11.85 14.79
CA LEU A 117 21.42 12.62 14.94
C LEU A 117 20.18 11.71 15.13
N ILE A 118 20.07 10.64 14.36
CA ILE A 118 19.01 9.63 14.53
C ILE A 118 19.08 9.03 15.93
N PHE A 119 20.25 8.56 16.33
CA PHE A 119 20.48 7.95 17.62
C PHE A 119 20.12 8.89 18.79
N ASN A 120 20.54 10.17 18.73
CA ASN A 120 20.22 11.17 19.74
C ASN A 120 18.72 11.47 19.79
N THR A 121 18.05 11.53 18.64
CA THR A 121 16.60 11.71 18.56
C THR A 121 15.86 10.54 19.23
N TRP A 122 16.25 9.30 18.96
CA TRP A 122 15.65 8.14 19.61
C TRP A 122 15.87 8.10 21.12
N ASN A 123 17.07 8.47 21.58
CA ASN A 123 17.33 8.59 23.02
C ASN A 123 16.46 9.65 23.70
N LYS A 124 16.29 10.82 23.07
CA LYS A 124 15.45 11.90 23.59
C LYS A 124 13.97 11.51 23.66
N LEU A 125 13.49 10.71 22.71
CA LEU A 125 12.10 10.23 22.62
C LEU A 125 11.89 8.92 23.38
N GLU A 126 12.94 8.32 23.95
CA GLU A 126 12.90 7.04 24.69
C GLU A 126 12.22 5.93 23.87
N ILE A 127 12.60 5.79 22.59
CA ILE A 127 11.97 4.85 21.66
C ILE A 127 12.15 3.42 22.14
N THR A 128 11.02 2.70 22.31
CA THR A 128 11.02 1.29 22.71
C THR A 128 10.90 0.34 21.51
N HIS A 129 10.18 0.76 20.47
CA HIS A 129 9.93 -0.04 19.25
C HIS A 129 10.03 0.84 18.02
N LEU A 130 10.57 0.26 16.94
CA LEU A 130 10.62 0.86 15.62
C LEU A 130 9.79 0.03 14.64
N VAL A 131 9.06 0.70 13.77
CA VAL A 131 8.43 0.12 12.59
C VAL A 131 8.99 0.85 11.38
N ILE A 132 9.66 0.12 10.49
CA ILE A 132 10.25 0.67 9.27
C ILE A 132 9.44 0.16 8.09
N GLU A 133 8.88 1.07 7.33
CA GLU A 133 8.06 0.79 6.17
C GLU A 133 8.87 1.00 4.89
N HIS A 134 9.03 -0.06 4.09
CA HIS A 134 9.75 -0.04 2.82
C HIS A 134 11.24 0.34 2.90
N GLY A 135 11.91 -0.01 3.99
CA GLY A 135 13.28 0.41 4.22
C GLY A 135 14.32 -0.15 3.25
N THR A 136 13.99 -1.18 2.48
CA THR A 136 14.87 -1.75 1.43
C THR A 136 14.83 -0.98 0.11
N LEU A 137 13.90 -0.03 -0.06
CA LEU A 137 13.87 0.81 -1.25
C LEU A 137 15.12 1.71 -1.28
N PRO A 138 15.75 1.87 -2.45
CA PRO A 138 16.99 2.66 -2.59
C PRO A 138 16.72 4.16 -2.72
N GLU A 139 15.64 4.67 -2.15
CA GLU A 139 15.26 6.09 -2.19
C GLU A 139 16.36 6.99 -1.62
N ASN A 140 16.99 6.53 -0.53
CA ASN A 140 18.05 7.25 0.12
C ASN A 140 18.99 6.28 0.85
N ILE A 141 20.00 5.78 0.16
CA ILE A 141 20.97 4.82 0.72
C ILE A 141 21.79 5.37 1.88
N ILE A 142 21.93 6.70 1.97
CA ILE A 142 22.62 7.37 3.08
C ILE A 142 21.81 7.19 4.36
N TYR A 143 20.50 7.45 4.28
CA TYR A 143 19.59 7.29 5.41
C TYR A 143 19.48 5.81 5.83
N THR A 144 19.29 4.89 4.90
CA THR A 144 19.26 3.44 5.18
C THR A 144 20.52 2.98 5.90
N LYS A 145 21.68 3.46 5.46
CA LYS A 145 22.97 3.12 6.09
C LYS A 145 23.11 3.67 7.51
N ALA A 146 22.69 4.93 7.70
CA ALA A 146 22.65 5.56 9.02
C ALA A 146 21.68 4.84 9.95
N LEU A 147 20.52 4.42 9.41
CA LEU A 147 19.47 3.72 10.13
C LEU A 147 19.97 2.38 10.70
N TYR A 148 20.62 1.54 9.90
CA TYR A 148 21.21 0.29 10.37
C TYR A 148 22.23 0.52 11.51
N LYS A 149 23.10 1.53 11.38
CA LYS A 149 24.06 1.88 12.44
C LYS A 149 23.37 2.32 13.72
N SER A 150 22.30 3.13 13.58
CA SER A 150 21.51 3.60 14.73
C SER A 150 20.84 2.44 15.46
N ILE A 151 20.28 1.48 14.70
CA ILE A 151 19.62 0.29 15.26
C ILE A 151 20.62 -0.54 16.09
N GLU A 152 21.80 -0.84 15.53
CA GLU A 152 22.81 -1.65 16.23
C GLU A 152 23.28 -0.96 17.51
N LYS A 153 23.63 0.32 17.46
CA LYS A 153 24.10 1.07 18.64
C LYS A 153 23.01 1.24 19.68
N TYR A 154 21.79 1.62 19.26
CA TYR A 154 20.68 1.86 20.17
C TYR A 154 20.22 0.57 20.86
N GLY A 155 20.08 -0.53 20.11
CA GLY A 155 19.77 -1.83 20.65
C GLY A 155 20.79 -2.34 21.65
N LEU A 156 22.08 -2.12 21.37
CA LEU A 156 23.16 -2.46 22.30
C LEU A 156 23.11 -1.62 23.58
N GLN A 157 22.99 -0.30 23.46
CA GLN A 157 22.98 0.62 24.60
C GLN A 157 21.77 0.42 25.51
N LYS A 158 20.59 0.19 24.93
CA LYS A 158 19.33 0.01 25.69
C LYS A 158 19.08 -1.45 26.08
N ASN A 159 19.97 -2.36 25.71
CA ASN A 159 19.83 -3.81 25.93
C ASN A 159 18.48 -4.34 25.40
N LEU A 160 18.06 -3.87 24.24
CA LEU A 160 16.84 -4.30 23.59
C LEU A 160 17.07 -5.57 22.77
N ALA A 161 16.04 -6.38 22.60
CA ALA A 161 16.06 -7.51 21.67
C ALA A 161 14.86 -7.38 20.70
N CYS A 162 15.11 -7.54 19.42
CA CYS A 162 14.07 -7.57 18.39
C CYS A 162 13.07 -6.38 18.47
N PHE A 163 13.60 -5.16 18.68
CA PHE A 163 12.76 -3.96 18.84
C PHE A 163 12.38 -3.29 17.51
N VAL A 164 12.91 -3.76 16.40
CA VAL A 164 12.66 -3.22 15.07
C VAL A 164 11.82 -4.22 14.26
N LEU A 165 10.65 -3.79 13.82
CA LEU A 165 9.87 -4.44 12.79
C LEU A 165 10.13 -3.75 11.45
N TRP A 166 10.80 -4.45 10.53
CA TRP A 166 11.11 -3.96 9.19
C TRP A 166 10.16 -4.58 8.19
N ARG A 167 9.24 -3.78 7.64
CA ARG A 167 8.15 -4.21 6.77
C ARG A 167 8.40 -3.78 5.34
N ASP A 168 8.60 -4.74 4.45
CA ASP A 168 8.65 -4.48 3.02
C ASP A 168 7.35 -4.97 2.36
N HIS A 169 6.53 -4.04 1.90
CA HIS A 169 5.25 -4.32 1.23
C HIS A 169 5.48 -4.74 -0.21
N ASP A 170 6.54 -4.22 -0.82
CA ASP A 170 7.04 -4.53 -2.13
C ASP A 170 8.57 -4.54 -2.11
N LEU A 171 9.16 -5.06 -3.17
CA LEU A 171 10.59 -5.02 -3.37
C LEU A 171 10.92 -4.05 -4.53
N MET A 172 12.11 -3.47 -4.52
CA MET A 172 12.51 -2.48 -5.52
C MET A 172 12.35 -2.96 -6.97
N TRP A 173 12.53 -4.23 -7.23
CA TRP A 173 12.36 -4.82 -8.57
C TRP A 173 10.92 -5.24 -8.91
N ASN A 174 9.99 -5.14 -7.95
CA ASN A 174 8.56 -5.32 -8.16
C ASN A 174 7.82 -3.99 -8.19
N SER A 175 8.39 -2.93 -7.60
CA SER A 175 7.78 -1.61 -7.56
C SER A 175 7.99 -0.88 -8.87
N GLU A 176 6.89 -0.39 -9.46
CA GLU A 176 6.90 0.44 -10.67
C GLU A 176 7.74 -0.17 -11.81
N THR A 177 7.60 -1.47 -12.04
CA THR A 177 8.33 -2.27 -13.02
C THR A 177 8.34 -1.66 -14.43
N LEU A 178 7.22 -1.07 -14.85
CA LEU A 178 7.09 -0.44 -16.17
C LEU A 178 7.88 0.86 -16.28
N SER A 179 7.95 1.65 -15.21
CA SER A 179 8.69 2.92 -15.18
C SER A 179 10.18 2.75 -14.99
N LYS A 180 10.63 1.57 -14.54
CA LYS A 180 12.04 1.30 -14.18
C LYS A 180 12.62 2.35 -13.24
N LYS A 181 11.81 2.82 -12.30
CA LYS A 181 12.14 3.93 -11.38
C LYS A 181 13.50 3.77 -10.69
N TYR A 182 13.86 2.54 -10.31
CA TYR A 182 15.10 2.25 -9.58
C TYR A 182 16.24 1.75 -10.49
N GLY A 183 16.17 1.94 -11.79
CA GLY A 183 17.19 1.54 -12.74
C GLY A 183 17.10 0.06 -13.15
N GLN A 184 18.27 -0.56 -13.42
CA GLN A 184 18.36 -1.95 -13.86
C GLN A 184 18.83 -2.86 -12.73
N GLU A 185 18.28 -4.07 -12.64
CA GLU A 185 18.78 -5.11 -11.75
C GLU A 185 20.12 -5.69 -12.22
N PRO A 186 20.96 -6.12 -11.26
CA PRO A 186 20.81 -5.93 -9.82
C PRO A 186 21.24 -4.52 -9.39
N TRP A 187 20.54 -3.96 -8.44
CA TRP A 187 20.87 -2.65 -7.86
C TRP A 187 22.10 -2.77 -6.94
N TYR A 188 23.27 -2.71 -7.54
CA TYR A 188 24.55 -3.06 -6.92
C TYR A 188 24.84 -2.26 -5.64
N TYR A 189 24.48 -0.99 -5.62
CA TYR A 189 24.74 -0.08 -4.50
C TYR A 189 23.55 0.08 -3.53
N ALA A 190 22.44 -0.57 -3.78
CA ALA A 190 21.33 -0.59 -2.84
C ALA A 190 21.74 -1.33 -1.55
N ILE A 191 21.28 -0.82 -0.40
CA ILE A 191 21.65 -1.40 0.90
C ILE A 191 20.81 -2.64 1.16
N LYS A 192 21.49 -3.77 1.25
CA LYS A 192 20.87 -5.07 1.52
C LYS A 192 20.46 -5.22 2.99
N PRO A 193 19.42 -6.03 3.29
CA PRO A 193 19.13 -6.44 4.65
C PRO A 193 20.34 -7.04 5.34
N ILE A 194 20.54 -6.70 6.61
CA ILE A 194 21.65 -7.20 7.43
C ILE A 194 21.15 -8.24 8.45
N LYS A 195 22.00 -9.18 8.82
CA LYS A 195 21.74 -10.07 9.96
C LYS A 195 21.90 -9.29 11.25
N SER A 196 20.81 -9.11 11.99
CA SER A 196 20.77 -8.39 13.25
C SER A 196 19.81 -9.05 14.24
N LYS A 197 20.20 -9.17 15.50
CA LYS A 197 19.30 -9.65 16.57
C LYS A 197 18.25 -8.63 16.96
N TYR A 198 18.36 -7.41 16.47
CA TYR A 198 17.47 -6.30 16.79
C TYR A 198 16.34 -6.14 15.79
N ILE A 199 16.45 -6.75 14.59
CA ILE A 199 15.55 -6.55 13.47
C ILE A 199 14.78 -7.83 13.18
N LYS A 200 13.45 -7.70 13.12
CA LYS A 200 12.54 -8.68 12.53
C LYS A 200 12.10 -8.18 11.17
N TYR A 201 12.52 -8.87 10.12
CA TYR A 201 12.08 -8.57 8.75
C TYR A 201 10.77 -9.29 8.45
N VAL A 202 9.85 -8.58 7.80
CA VAL A 202 8.59 -9.15 7.33
C VAL A 202 8.23 -8.64 5.94
N THR A 203 7.55 -9.49 5.17
CA THR A 203 6.98 -9.16 3.86
C THR A 203 5.51 -9.58 3.83
N LEU A 204 4.78 -9.21 2.76
CA LEU A 204 3.35 -9.49 2.64
C LEU A 204 3.04 -10.95 2.24
N ASN A 205 4.00 -11.66 1.62
CA ASN A 205 3.83 -13.03 1.15
C ASN A 205 5.16 -13.79 1.12
N ASP A 206 5.10 -15.12 0.95
CA ASP A 206 6.27 -16.01 0.98
C ASP A 206 7.21 -15.80 -0.22
N SER A 207 6.67 -15.47 -1.38
CA SER A 207 7.46 -15.17 -2.58
C SER A 207 8.33 -13.94 -2.39
N LEU A 208 7.80 -12.87 -1.82
CA LEU A 208 8.57 -11.67 -1.47
C LEU A 208 9.61 -11.98 -0.38
N ALA A 209 9.25 -12.78 0.63
CA ALA A 209 10.19 -13.20 1.68
C ALA A 209 11.39 -13.95 1.09
N LYS A 210 11.11 -14.90 0.19
CA LYS A 210 12.16 -15.65 -0.52
C LYS A 210 13.04 -14.72 -1.37
N LYS A 211 12.45 -13.88 -2.20
CA LYS A 211 13.18 -12.92 -3.05
C LYS A 211 14.07 -11.99 -2.20
N LEU A 212 13.56 -11.48 -1.09
CA LEU A 212 14.32 -10.60 -0.18
C LEU A 212 15.47 -11.33 0.49
N LYS A 213 15.26 -12.58 0.94
CA LYS A 213 16.29 -13.43 1.53
C LYS A 213 17.39 -13.74 0.51
N ASP A 214 17.03 -14.15 -0.69
CA ASP A 214 17.98 -14.47 -1.78
C ASP A 214 18.82 -13.22 -2.13
N TRP A 215 18.19 -12.05 -2.24
CA TRP A 215 18.91 -10.81 -2.52
C TRP A 215 19.83 -10.37 -1.37
N SER A 216 19.43 -10.58 -0.12
CA SER A 216 20.27 -10.23 1.04
C SER A 216 21.60 -10.96 1.02
N ASN A 217 21.61 -12.18 0.48
CA ASN A 217 22.75 -13.10 0.50
C ASN A 217 23.28 -13.39 1.92
N GLN A 218 22.36 -13.39 2.91
CA GLN A 218 22.65 -13.65 4.32
C GLN A 218 21.64 -14.67 4.89
N ASP A 219 22.05 -15.35 5.95
CA ASP A 219 21.16 -16.21 6.72
C ASP A 219 20.32 -15.38 7.67
N ILE A 220 19.26 -14.79 7.14
CA ILE A 220 18.25 -14.02 7.87
C ILE A 220 16.89 -14.70 7.77
N ASN A 221 16.10 -14.58 8.84
CA ASN A 221 14.71 -14.98 8.82
C ASN A 221 13.84 -13.81 8.37
N ILE A 222 12.94 -14.10 7.44
CA ILE A 222 11.95 -13.15 6.95
C ILE A 222 10.60 -13.81 7.11
N ASP A 223 9.76 -13.23 7.96
CA ASP A 223 8.43 -13.74 8.23
C ASP A 223 7.40 -13.11 7.27
N VAL A 224 6.23 -13.75 7.15
CA VAL A 224 5.11 -13.17 6.42
C VAL A 224 4.15 -12.48 7.39
N MET A 225 3.97 -11.18 7.20
CA MET A 225 3.00 -10.38 7.93
C MET A 225 1.97 -9.80 6.95
N ARG A 226 0.78 -10.39 6.94
CA ARG A 226 -0.33 -9.93 6.11
C ARG A 226 -0.88 -8.61 6.63
N ASN A 227 -1.43 -7.80 5.73
CA ASN A 227 -2.20 -6.62 6.11
C ASN A 227 -3.44 -7.04 6.90
N THR A 228 -3.82 -6.24 7.87
CA THR A 228 -4.90 -6.56 8.80
C THR A 228 -6.09 -5.62 8.65
N TYR A 229 -7.27 -6.12 9.04
CA TYR A 229 -8.53 -5.40 8.89
C TYR A 229 -9.38 -5.52 10.15
N LEU A 230 -10.30 -4.56 10.35
CA LEU A 230 -11.28 -4.57 11.41
C LEU A 230 -12.50 -5.40 11.00
N PHE A 231 -12.77 -6.49 11.73
CA PHE A 231 -13.89 -7.40 11.46
C PHE A 231 -15.14 -7.10 12.30
N ASN A 232 -15.09 -6.09 13.17
CA ASN A 232 -16.22 -5.66 14.01
C ASN A 232 -16.59 -4.22 13.61
N ASN A 233 -17.44 -4.07 12.61
CA ASN A 233 -17.89 -2.77 12.09
C ASN A 233 -19.28 -2.41 12.64
N ASN A 234 -19.35 -1.93 13.88
CA ASN A 234 -20.58 -1.43 14.52
C ASN A 234 -20.70 0.10 14.48
N HIS A 235 -20.23 0.74 13.43
CA HIS A 235 -20.33 2.19 13.28
C HIS A 235 -21.56 2.57 12.43
N ASN A 236 -22.19 3.71 12.78
CA ASN A 236 -23.16 4.32 11.87
C ASN A 236 -22.47 4.65 10.55
N ARG A 237 -22.98 4.08 9.45
CA ARG A 237 -22.41 4.24 8.11
C ARG A 237 -23.29 5.15 7.27
N MET A 238 -22.63 6.00 6.46
CA MET A 238 -23.35 6.79 5.47
C MET A 238 -23.75 5.91 4.30
N ASN A 239 -24.97 6.11 3.79
CA ASN A 239 -25.41 5.46 2.56
C ASN A 239 -24.87 6.22 1.33
N VAL A 240 -23.85 5.68 0.69
CA VAL A 240 -23.23 6.33 -0.48
C VAL A 240 -24.15 6.29 -1.71
N ARG A 241 -25.11 5.35 -1.76
CA ARG A 241 -26.07 5.22 -2.89
C ARG A 241 -26.88 6.48 -3.08
N ASP A 242 -27.35 7.10 -1.98
CA ASP A 242 -28.21 8.31 -2.02
C ASP A 242 -27.48 9.47 -2.72
N ARG A 243 -26.17 9.60 -2.52
CA ARG A 243 -25.35 10.64 -3.15
C ARG A 243 -25.29 10.52 -4.68
N PHE A 244 -25.44 9.32 -5.21
CA PHE A 244 -25.33 9.03 -6.63
C PHE A 244 -26.67 8.65 -7.27
N ASN A 245 -27.79 8.79 -6.53
CA ASN A 245 -29.12 8.41 -6.96
C ASN A 245 -29.21 6.94 -7.42
N ILE A 246 -28.58 6.03 -6.68
CA ILE A 246 -28.59 4.59 -6.95
C ILE A 246 -29.66 3.95 -6.06
N SER A 247 -30.65 3.29 -6.66
CA SER A 247 -31.70 2.63 -5.90
C SER A 247 -31.15 1.48 -5.04
N LYS A 248 -31.86 1.18 -3.95
CA LYS A 248 -31.56 -0.01 -3.13
C LYS A 248 -31.76 -1.33 -3.87
N ASP A 249 -32.58 -1.32 -4.94
CA ASP A 249 -32.87 -2.49 -5.74
C ASP A 249 -31.85 -2.68 -6.88
N ASP A 250 -31.06 -1.64 -7.18
CA ASP A 250 -29.93 -1.73 -8.13
C ASP A 250 -28.72 -2.44 -7.50
N PHE A 251 -27.85 -2.99 -8.33
CA PHE A 251 -26.63 -3.66 -7.88
C PHE A 251 -25.45 -2.69 -7.96
N LEU A 252 -24.72 -2.51 -6.85
CA LEU A 252 -23.60 -1.58 -6.76
C LEU A 252 -22.27 -2.33 -6.62
N ILE A 253 -21.38 -2.11 -7.59
CA ILE A 253 -19.99 -2.54 -7.54
C ILE A 253 -19.12 -1.36 -7.07
N ALA A 254 -18.27 -1.58 -6.06
CA ALA A 254 -17.27 -0.62 -5.61
C ALA A 254 -15.89 -0.96 -6.17
N ARG A 255 -15.15 0.06 -6.60
CA ARG A 255 -13.76 -0.03 -7.04
C ARG A 255 -12.94 1.05 -6.36
N THR A 256 -12.20 0.69 -5.32
CA THR A 256 -11.32 1.60 -4.58
C THR A 256 -9.89 1.43 -5.06
N THR A 257 -9.31 2.43 -5.70
CA THR A 257 -7.98 2.30 -6.29
C THR A 257 -7.43 3.65 -6.77
N ARG A 258 -6.13 3.71 -7.02
CA ARG A 258 -5.51 4.78 -7.83
C ARG A 258 -6.04 4.72 -9.26
N ILE A 259 -6.21 5.88 -9.89
CA ILE A 259 -6.65 5.94 -11.30
C ILE A 259 -5.41 6.03 -12.19
N ILE A 260 -4.81 4.88 -12.43
CA ILE A 260 -3.61 4.67 -13.25
C ILE A 260 -3.78 3.47 -14.18
N PRO A 261 -3.06 3.40 -15.32
CA PRO A 261 -3.23 2.33 -16.32
C PRO A 261 -3.05 0.91 -15.78
N GLU A 262 -2.16 0.72 -14.80
CA GLU A 262 -1.86 -0.57 -14.20
C GLU A 262 -3.06 -1.16 -13.43
N LYS A 263 -4.01 -0.31 -13.04
CA LYS A 263 -5.24 -0.74 -12.34
C LYS A 263 -6.33 -1.23 -13.27
N LYS A 264 -6.18 -1.06 -14.60
CA LYS A 264 -7.05 -1.65 -15.63
C LYS A 264 -8.55 -1.37 -15.43
N LEU A 265 -8.90 -0.13 -15.08
CA LEU A 265 -10.29 0.26 -14.79
C LEU A 265 -11.23 0.07 -15.99
N GLU A 266 -10.72 0.04 -17.21
CA GLU A 266 -11.47 -0.33 -18.41
C GLU A 266 -12.11 -1.72 -18.32
N ARG A 267 -11.56 -2.64 -17.52
CA ARG A 267 -12.15 -3.97 -17.27
C ARG A 267 -13.44 -3.88 -16.49
N ASP A 268 -13.44 -3.07 -15.44
CA ASP A 268 -14.62 -2.85 -14.60
C ASP A 268 -15.73 -2.18 -15.39
N ILE A 269 -15.38 -1.16 -16.19
CA ILE A 269 -16.30 -0.43 -17.06
C ILE A 269 -16.91 -1.37 -18.10
N TYR A 270 -16.09 -2.17 -18.78
CA TYR A 270 -16.55 -3.16 -19.75
C TYR A 270 -17.46 -4.22 -19.13
N LEU A 271 -17.08 -4.74 -17.95
CA LEU A 271 -17.89 -5.72 -17.22
C LEU A 271 -19.29 -5.16 -16.92
N VAL A 272 -19.37 -3.92 -16.42
CA VAL A 272 -20.66 -3.28 -16.10
C VAL A 272 -21.52 -3.10 -17.37
N ARG A 273 -20.92 -2.73 -18.51
CA ARG A 273 -21.66 -2.68 -19.79
C ARG A 273 -22.25 -4.04 -20.11
N LYS A 274 -21.47 -5.09 -20.11
CA LYS A 274 -21.91 -6.44 -20.46
C LYS A 274 -22.93 -7.02 -19.50
N LEU A 275 -22.80 -6.75 -18.21
CA LEU A 275 -23.78 -7.17 -17.22
C LEU A 275 -25.14 -6.45 -17.41
N ASN A 276 -25.14 -5.15 -17.72
CA ASN A 276 -26.36 -4.42 -18.01
C ASN A 276 -27.02 -4.92 -19.32
N ASP A 277 -26.23 -5.26 -20.37
CA ASP A 277 -26.74 -5.88 -21.58
C ASP A 277 -27.47 -7.22 -21.28
N LEU A 278 -26.87 -8.05 -20.39
CA LEU A 278 -27.51 -9.29 -19.92
C LEU A 278 -28.78 -9.02 -19.10
N TYR A 279 -28.79 -7.97 -18.28
CA TYR A 279 -29.97 -7.58 -17.51
C TYR A 279 -31.12 -7.16 -18.41
N ILE A 280 -30.86 -6.33 -19.43
CA ILE A 280 -31.86 -5.93 -20.45
C ILE A 280 -32.37 -7.17 -21.20
N LYS A 281 -31.47 -8.04 -21.67
CA LYS A 281 -31.82 -9.28 -22.37
C LYS A 281 -32.72 -10.21 -21.53
N ASN A 282 -32.55 -10.23 -20.23
CA ASN A 282 -33.30 -11.07 -19.29
C ASN A 282 -34.46 -10.32 -18.61
N ASN A 283 -34.85 -9.15 -19.11
CA ASN A 283 -35.97 -8.32 -18.60
C ASN A 283 -35.89 -8.02 -17.11
N LYS A 284 -34.67 -7.78 -16.58
CA LYS A 284 -34.46 -7.33 -15.18
C LYS A 284 -34.85 -5.86 -15.04
N SER A 285 -35.54 -5.51 -13.97
CA SER A 285 -35.98 -4.14 -13.66
C SER A 285 -34.91 -3.29 -12.97
N CYS A 286 -33.84 -3.90 -12.48
CA CYS A 286 -32.70 -3.24 -11.80
C CYS A 286 -31.51 -3.10 -12.73
N SER A 287 -30.59 -2.21 -12.37
CA SER A 287 -29.39 -1.91 -13.13
C SER A 287 -28.13 -2.18 -12.28
N ILE A 288 -26.99 -2.28 -12.96
CA ILE A 288 -25.68 -2.46 -12.33
C ILE A 288 -24.89 -1.19 -12.43
N TYR A 289 -24.47 -0.67 -11.30
CA TYR A 289 -23.66 0.54 -11.15
C TYR A 289 -22.23 0.23 -10.70
N LEU A 290 -21.30 1.08 -11.08
CA LEU A 290 -19.92 1.08 -10.62
C LEU A 290 -19.59 2.43 -10.01
N ILE A 291 -19.08 2.46 -8.76
CA ILE A 291 -18.45 3.62 -8.17
C ILE A 291 -16.95 3.40 -8.15
N ILE A 292 -16.20 4.26 -8.83
CA ILE A 292 -14.74 4.31 -8.83
C ILE A 292 -14.31 5.38 -7.83
N ALA A 293 -13.63 4.95 -6.76
CA ALA A 293 -13.08 5.83 -5.74
C ALA A 293 -11.56 5.93 -5.90
N GLY A 294 -11.10 7.07 -6.42
CA GLY A 294 -9.71 7.38 -6.68
C GLY A 294 -9.53 8.81 -7.14
N ASN A 295 -8.28 9.28 -7.16
CA ASN A 295 -7.95 10.63 -7.59
C ASN A 295 -7.76 10.67 -9.13
N GLU A 296 -8.70 11.31 -9.83
CA GLU A 296 -8.64 11.47 -11.30
C GLU A 296 -7.47 12.34 -11.77
N LYS A 297 -6.96 13.21 -10.90
CA LYS A 297 -5.82 14.10 -11.22
C LYS A 297 -4.46 13.40 -11.14
N GLU A 298 -4.41 12.19 -10.60
CA GLU A 298 -3.17 11.43 -10.48
C GLU A 298 -2.59 11.03 -11.84
N ASN A 299 -3.49 10.67 -12.78
CA ASN A 299 -3.14 10.45 -14.18
C ASN A 299 -4.28 10.97 -15.07
N SER A 300 -4.17 12.23 -15.48
CA SER A 300 -5.21 12.92 -16.25
C SER A 300 -5.44 12.30 -17.62
N ASP A 301 -4.40 11.78 -18.28
CA ASP A 301 -4.52 11.15 -19.60
C ASP A 301 -5.32 9.86 -19.52
N TYR A 302 -5.03 9.02 -18.54
CA TYR A 302 -5.78 7.79 -18.32
C TYR A 302 -7.23 8.08 -17.88
N SER A 303 -7.44 9.08 -17.03
CA SER A 303 -8.79 9.51 -16.64
C SER A 303 -9.61 9.98 -17.84
N ASN A 304 -9.01 10.76 -18.76
CA ASN A 304 -9.64 11.19 -19.99
C ASN A 304 -9.94 10.00 -20.93
N TYR A 305 -9.01 9.06 -21.04
CA TYR A 305 -9.22 7.81 -21.78
C TYR A 305 -10.44 7.05 -21.23
N LEU A 306 -10.54 6.86 -19.91
CA LEU A 306 -11.67 6.17 -19.29
C LEU A 306 -13.01 6.88 -19.55
N ARG A 307 -13.06 8.21 -19.49
CA ARG A 307 -14.26 8.98 -19.79
C ARG A 307 -14.70 8.83 -21.25
N GLN A 308 -13.77 8.85 -22.19
CA GLN A 308 -14.04 8.59 -23.61
C GLN A 308 -14.52 7.14 -23.82
N TYR A 309 -13.93 6.18 -23.12
CA TYR A 309 -14.33 4.78 -23.19
C TYR A 309 -15.74 4.55 -22.66
N ILE A 310 -16.11 5.17 -21.53
CA ILE A 310 -17.46 5.16 -20.96
C ILE A 310 -18.47 5.71 -21.97
N LYS A 311 -18.18 6.86 -22.60
CA LYS A 311 -19.03 7.47 -23.63
C LYS A 311 -19.17 6.56 -24.86
N LYS A 312 -18.09 5.95 -25.34
CA LYS A 312 -18.10 5.00 -26.46
C LYS A 312 -18.99 3.80 -26.18
N LEU A 313 -19.06 3.35 -24.91
CA LEU A 313 -19.91 2.23 -24.49
C LEU A 313 -21.33 2.66 -24.14
N GLU A 314 -21.67 3.95 -24.17
CA GLU A 314 -23.00 4.51 -23.85
C GLU A 314 -23.49 4.11 -22.43
N ILE A 315 -22.61 4.20 -21.43
CA ILE A 315 -22.89 3.77 -20.03
C ILE A 315 -22.60 4.85 -18.99
N GLU A 316 -22.62 6.12 -19.37
CA GLU A 316 -22.32 7.26 -18.48
C GLU A 316 -23.21 7.28 -17.24
N ASN A 317 -24.45 6.81 -17.38
CA ASN A 317 -25.41 6.78 -16.28
C ASN A 317 -25.05 5.77 -15.19
N PHE A 318 -24.31 4.70 -15.53
CA PHE A 318 -24.00 3.60 -14.64
C PHE A 318 -22.63 3.68 -13.99
N ILE A 319 -21.73 4.56 -14.48
CA ILE A 319 -20.38 4.73 -13.95
C ILE A 319 -20.29 6.06 -13.20
N LYS A 320 -19.85 6.00 -11.94
CA LYS A 320 -19.70 7.16 -11.07
C LYS A 320 -18.28 7.27 -10.55
N PHE A 321 -17.71 8.46 -10.57
CA PHE A 321 -16.45 8.79 -9.94
C PHE A 321 -16.74 9.53 -8.63
N SER A 322 -16.33 8.96 -7.49
CA SER A 322 -16.54 9.61 -6.19
C SER A 322 -15.44 10.60 -5.82
N GLY A 323 -14.35 10.60 -6.58
CA GLY A 323 -13.10 11.19 -6.13
C GLY A 323 -12.40 10.33 -5.10
N GLN A 324 -11.31 10.84 -4.54
CA GLN A 324 -10.58 10.15 -3.49
C GLN A 324 -11.38 10.17 -2.18
N LEU A 325 -11.67 8.98 -1.65
CA LEU A 325 -12.28 8.80 -0.34
C LEU A 325 -11.20 8.51 0.71
N GLN A 326 -11.42 8.99 1.93
CA GLN A 326 -10.55 8.72 3.06
C GLN A 326 -11.00 7.47 3.83
N HIS A 327 -10.11 6.87 4.59
CA HIS A 327 -10.47 5.85 5.57
C HIS A 327 -11.11 6.51 6.81
N ASP A 328 -12.02 5.82 7.48
CA ASP A 328 -12.77 6.31 8.65
C ASP A 328 -11.91 6.56 9.91
N PHE A 329 -10.71 5.96 9.95
CA PHE A 329 -9.75 6.21 11.03
C PHE A 329 -8.89 7.47 10.80
N ILE A 330 -8.95 8.08 9.60
CA ILE A 330 -8.36 9.38 9.30
C ILE A 330 -9.35 10.47 9.69
N GLU A 331 -8.86 11.59 10.20
CA GLU A 331 -9.72 12.71 10.59
C GLU A 331 -10.55 13.23 9.39
N ASN A 332 -11.86 13.20 9.52
CA ASN A 332 -12.80 13.61 8.48
C ASN A 332 -13.52 14.89 8.88
N GLU A 333 -12.87 16.04 8.66
CA GLU A 333 -13.40 17.36 9.05
C GLU A 333 -14.70 17.77 8.31
N ASN A 334 -15.02 17.12 7.17
CA ASN A 334 -16.06 17.58 6.26
C ASN A 334 -17.29 16.67 6.19
N ASN A 335 -17.43 15.69 7.05
CA ASN A 335 -18.54 14.71 7.05
C ASN A 335 -18.78 14.08 5.66
N LYS A 336 -17.70 13.79 4.92
CA LYS A 336 -17.73 13.17 3.61
C LYS A 336 -17.77 11.64 3.75
N PRO A 337 -18.35 10.92 2.79
CA PRO A 337 -18.29 9.46 2.78
C PRO A 337 -16.85 8.96 2.83
N THR A 338 -16.64 7.87 3.57
CA THR A 338 -15.37 7.17 3.67
C THR A 338 -15.31 5.96 2.72
N ILE A 339 -14.16 5.34 2.58
CA ILE A 339 -14.00 4.06 1.87
C ILE A 339 -14.88 2.98 2.53
N GLN A 340 -14.96 2.97 3.85
CA GLN A 340 -15.78 2.03 4.61
C GLN A 340 -17.29 2.23 4.36
N ASP A 341 -17.74 3.49 4.21
CA ASP A 341 -19.12 3.79 3.81
C ASP A 341 -19.43 3.28 2.40
N LEU A 342 -18.47 3.40 1.47
CA LEU A 342 -18.62 2.85 0.13
C LEU A 342 -18.73 1.32 0.15
N TYR A 343 -17.86 0.63 0.89
CA TYR A 343 -17.96 -0.82 1.04
C TYR A 343 -19.28 -1.24 1.71
N TYR A 344 -19.70 -0.53 2.73
CA TYR A 344 -20.98 -0.78 3.38
C TYR A 344 -22.17 -0.62 2.43
N SER A 345 -22.13 0.36 1.53
CA SER A 345 -23.20 0.65 0.57
C SER A 345 -23.18 -0.27 -0.67
N SER A 346 -22.07 -0.95 -0.94
CA SER A 346 -21.90 -1.80 -2.12
C SER A 346 -22.40 -3.22 -1.89
N ASP A 347 -22.72 -3.91 -3.00
CA ASP A 347 -23.05 -5.34 -3.00
C ASP A 347 -21.82 -6.18 -3.30
N MET A 348 -20.90 -5.63 -4.10
CA MET A 348 -19.68 -6.31 -4.54
C MET A 348 -18.50 -5.32 -4.61
N VAL A 349 -17.32 -5.84 -4.38
CA VAL A 349 -16.05 -5.11 -4.59
C VAL A 349 -15.31 -5.73 -5.77
N SER A 350 -14.83 -4.90 -6.67
CA SER A 350 -14.02 -5.36 -7.81
C SER A 350 -12.55 -5.10 -7.58
N PHE A 351 -11.70 -6.07 -7.97
CA PHE A 351 -10.25 -5.96 -7.99
C PHE A 351 -9.66 -6.55 -9.27
N LEU A 352 -10.06 -6.00 -10.44
CA LEU A 352 -9.65 -6.46 -11.78
C LEU A 352 -8.35 -5.78 -12.24
N THR A 353 -7.29 -5.90 -11.44
CA THR A 353 -5.97 -5.27 -11.67
C THR A 353 -5.16 -6.00 -12.76
N SER A 354 -4.03 -5.41 -13.22
CA SER A 354 -3.06 -6.07 -14.10
C SER A 354 -2.36 -7.25 -13.42
N TYR A 355 -1.60 -8.04 -14.20
CA TYR A 355 -1.00 -9.27 -13.69
C TYR A 355 0.09 -9.02 -12.64
N ASP A 356 0.99 -8.09 -12.87
CA ASP A 356 2.29 -7.97 -12.18
C ASP A 356 2.45 -6.68 -11.34
N TYR A 357 1.36 -5.93 -11.14
CA TYR A 357 1.46 -4.65 -10.44
C TYR A 357 1.21 -4.75 -8.93
N ASP A 358 0.21 -5.52 -8.52
CA ASP A 358 -0.21 -5.59 -7.11
C ASP A 358 0.40 -6.80 -6.39
N SER A 359 1.05 -6.55 -5.26
CA SER A 359 1.65 -7.60 -4.43
C SER A 359 0.68 -8.22 -3.41
N TYR A 360 -0.45 -7.54 -3.09
CA TYR A 360 -1.34 -7.98 -2.02
C TYR A 360 -2.84 -7.90 -2.37
N GLY A 361 -3.34 -6.73 -2.81
CA GLY A 361 -4.76 -6.55 -3.09
C GLY A 361 -5.59 -6.14 -1.86
N ASN A 362 -5.25 -5.03 -1.20
CA ASN A 362 -5.98 -4.53 -0.02
C ASN A 362 -7.50 -4.45 -0.18
N PRO A 363 -8.09 -4.04 -1.33
CA PRO A 363 -9.53 -4.00 -1.50
C PRO A 363 -10.23 -5.35 -1.31
N ILE A 364 -9.52 -6.47 -1.55
CA ILE A 364 -10.06 -7.82 -1.29
C ILE A 364 -10.23 -8.06 0.22
N GLY A 365 -9.20 -7.79 1.01
CA GLY A 365 -9.26 -7.92 2.47
C GLY A 365 -10.28 -6.98 3.11
N GLU A 366 -10.41 -5.77 2.58
CA GLU A 366 -11.42 -4.80 2.99
C GLU A 366 -12.84 -5.28 2.65
N ALA A 367 -13.07 -5.82 1.46
CA ALA A 367 -14.36 -6.43 1.08
C ALA A 367 -14.74 -7.57 2.05
N ILE A 368 -13.80 -8.46 2.33
CA ILE A 368 -14.00 -9.60 3.24
C ILE A 368 -14.38 -9.11 4.64
N SER A 369 -13.66 -8.13 5.19
CA SER A 369 -13.92 -7.60 6.53
C SER A 369 -15.27 -6.89 6.65
N HIS A 370 -15.78 -6.31 5.54
CA HIS A 370 -17.09 -5.66 5.45
C HIS A 370 -18.22 -6.60 5.04
N LYS A 371 -17.98 -7.91 4.97
CA LYS A 371 -18.95 -8.91 4.51
C LYS A 371 -19.49 -8.59 3.12
N ARG A 372 -18.61 -8.22 2.20
CA ARG A 372 -18.96 -7.99 0.79
C ARG A 372 -18.40 -9.11 -0.08
N CYS A 373 -19.17 -9.46 -1.11
CA CYS A 373 -18.65 -10.31 -2.16
C CYS A 373 -17.55 -9.54 -2.91
N TYR A 374 -16.58 -10.23 -3.44
CA TYR A 374 -15.59 -9.61 -4.32
C TYR A 374 -15.38 -10.43 -5.58
N ILE A 375 -14.84 -9.78 -6.61
CA ILE A 375 -14.30 -10.40 -7.81
C ILE A 375 -12.86 -9.93 -8.02
N SER A 376 -12.04 -10.76 -8.62
CA SER A 376 -10.61 -10.43 -8.81
C SER A 376 -10.08 -10.98 -10.13
N THR A 377 -8.94 -10.46 -10.56
CA THR A 377 -8.07 -11.17 -11.50
C THR A 377 -7.21 -12.19 -10.75
N SER A 378 -6.73 -13.21 -11.49
CA SER A 378 -5.67 -14.11 -11.01
C SER A 378 -4.30 -13.44 -11.18
N TYR A 379 -4.11 -12.26 -10.53
CA TYR A 379 -2.83 -11.55 -10.57
C TYR A 379 -1.71 -12.39 -9.91
N GLU A 380 -0.45 -12.04 -10.12
CA GLU A 380 0.74 -12.84 -9.77
C GLU A 380 0.65 -13.46 -8.38
N TYR A 381 0.26 -12.68 -7.38
CA TYR A 381 0.25 -13.11 -5.98
C TYR A 381 -1.14 -13.54 -5.44
N TYR A 382 -2.21 -13.51 -6.28
CA TYR A 382 -3.55 -13.85 -5.79
C TYR A 382 -3.63 -15.22 -5.13
N HIS A 383 -3.06 -16.25 -5.79
CA HIS A 383 -3.11 -17.62 -5.28
C HIS A 383 -2.41 -17.72 -3.92
N GLU A 384 -1.25 -17.12 -3.79
CA GLU A 384 -0.44 -17.15 -2.57
C GLU A 384 -1.07 -16.37 -1.42
N VAL A 385 -1.61 -15.18 -1.71
CA VAL A 385 -2.17 -14.30 -0.67
C VAL A 385 -3.57 -14.76 -0.22
N TYR A 386 -4.41 -15.21 -1.17
CA TYR A 386 -5.81 -15.55 -0.91
C TYR A 386 -6.15 -17.00 -1.30
N GLY A 387 -5.85 -17.44 -2.50
CA GLY A 387 -6.31 -18.70 -3.07
C GLY A 387 -5.94 -19.92 -2.25
N GLN A 388 -4.67 -20.10 -1.91
CA GLN A 388 -4.17 -21.24 -1.11
C GLN A 388 -4.73 -21.28 0.31
N HIS A 389 -5.25 -20.17 0.82
CA HIS A 389 -5.88 -20.09 2.14
C HIS A 389 -7.39 -20.40 2.12
N GLY A 390 -7.92 -20.79 0.96
CA GLY A 390 -9.28 -21.21 0.80
C GLY A 390 -10.29 -20.09 0.55
N PHE A 391 -9.84 -18.85 0.32
CA PHE A 391 -10.73 -17.76 -0.12
C PHE A 391 -11.29 -18.08 -1.49
N LYS A 392 -12.57 -17.83 -1.69
CA LYS A 392 -13.32 -18.17 -2.92
C LYS A 392 -13.93 -16.93 -3.55
N THR A 393 -13.87 -16.85 -4.88
CA THR A 393 -14.48 -15.80 -5.68
C THR A 393 -14.52 -16.21 -7.15
N GLU A 394 -15.22 -15.43 -7.97
CA GLU A 394 -15.07 -15.51 -9.42
C GLU A 394 -13.80 -14.80 -9.85
N LEU A 395 -12.89 -15.56 -10.48
CA LEU A 395 -11.61 -15.07 -10.97
C LEU A 395 -11.63 -14.86 -12.49
N MET A 396 -11.20 -13.69 -12.90
CA MET A 396 -10.79 -13.43 -14.27
C MET A 396 -9.37 -13.96 -14.46
N ASN A 397 -9.23 -15.02 -15.27
CA ASN A 397 -7.93 -15.63 -15.51
C ASN A 397 -7.06 -14.76 -16.41
N ILE A 398 -5.97 -14.24 -15.87
CA ILE A 398 -4.97 -13.44 -16.57
C ILE A 398 -3.57 -14.03 -16.45
N SER A 399 -2.67 -13.59 -17.31
CA SER A 399 -1.26 -13.91 -17.30
C SER A 399 -0.48 -12.78 -17.98
N PRO A 400 0.86 -12.74 -17.92
CA PRO A 400 1.63 -11.72 -18.64
C PRO A 400 1.33 -11.64 -20.15
N LYS A 401 0.87 -12.75 -20.74
CA LYS A 401 0.50 -12.82 -22.18
C LYS A 401 -0.99 -12.64 -22.44
N LYS A 402 -1.85 -12.80 -21.43
CA LYS A 402 -3.32 -12.66 -21.51
C LYS A 402 -3.78 -11.68 -20.45
N ASP A 403 -3.63 -10.40 -20.71
CA ASP A 403 -3.95 -9.29 -19.78
C ASP A 403 -5.00 -8.32 -20.39
N GLY A 404 -6.01 -8.90 -21.09
CA GLY A 404 -7.07 -8.19 -21.81
C GLY A 404 -8.30 -7.88 -20.97
N LEU A 405 -9.41 -7.62 -21.67
CA LEU A 405 -10.75 -7.42 -21.10
C LEU A 405 -11.36 -8.73 -20.61
N PRO A 406 -12.38 -8.68 -19.71
CA PRO A 406 -13.18 -9.84 -19.32
C PRO A 406 -13.74 -10.60 -20.52
N ASP A 407 -13.59 -11.91 -20.52
CA ASP A 407 -14.20 -12.80 -21.51
C ASP A 407 -15.67 -13.14 -21.15
N ASP A 408 -16.41 -13.68 -22.11
CA ASP A 408 -17.83 -13.96 -21.93
C ASP A 408 -18.08 -15.01 -20.82
N ASP A 409 -17.16 -15.96 -20.63
CA ASP A 409 -17.26 -16.96 -19.56
C ASP A 409 -17.20 -16.31 -18.18
N PHE A 410 -16.20 -15.44 -17.95
CA PHE A 410 -16.10 -14.70 -16.69
C PHE A 410 -17.32 -13.79 -16.47
N ILE A 411 -17.80 -13.09 -17.52
CA ILE A 411 -18.98 -12.23 -17.43
C ILE A 411 -20.20 -13.04 -17.02
N HIS A 412 -20.44 -14.23 -17.61
CA HIS A 412 -21.55 -15.10 -17.24
C HIS A 412 -21.44 -15.66 -15.83
N ARG A 413 -20.24 -16.03 -15.35
CA ARG A 413 -20.04 -16.46 -13.96
C ARG A 413 -20.38 -15.33 -12.99
N VAL A 414 -19.91 -14.11 -13.24
CA VAL A 414 -20.26 -12.94 -12.42
C VAL A 414 -21.77 -12.66 -12.48
N TYR A 415 -22.39 -12.73 -13.66
CA TYR A 415 -23.84 -12.58 -13.81
C TYR A 415 -24.62 -13.60 -12.94
N ASN A 416 -24.23 -14.88 -12.98
CA ASN A 416 -24.86 -15.92 -12.18
C ASN A 416 -24.67 -15.68 -10.69
N LEU A 417 -23.46 -15.30 -10.27
CA LEU A 417 -23.15 -14.98 -8.88
C LEU A 417 -24.03 -13.83 -8.35
N ILE A 418 -24.18 -12.75 -9.12
CA ILE A 418 -25.02 -11.60 -8.74
C ILE A 418 -26.50 -12.01 -8.58
N ASN A 419 -26.99 -12.92 -9.40
CA ASN A 419 -28.41 -13.35 -9.40
C ASN A 419 -28.72 -14.50 -8.43
N ASP A 420 -27.70 -15.18 -7.88
CA ASP A 420 -27.88 -16.20 -6.86
C ASP A 420 -27.52 -15.65 -5.45
N ARG A 421 -28.54 -15.09 -4.77
CA ARG A 421 -28.38 -14.53 -3.42
C ARG A 421 -27.89 -15.55 -2.40
N ASN A 422 -28.29 -16.82 -2.53
CA ASN A 422 -27.91 -17.87 -1.57
C ASN A 422 -26.43 -18.23 -1.75
N GLN A 423 -25.98 -18.40 -2.99
CA GLN A 423 -24.57 -18.65 -3.30
C GLN A 423 -23.71 -17.48 -2.85
N THR A 424 -24.10 -16.24 -3.16
CA THR A 424 -23.35 -15.03 -2.74
C THR A 424 -23.26 -14.93 -1.22
N ALA A 425 -24.36 -15.14 -0.49
CA ALA A 425 -24.35 -15.10 0.98
C ALA A 425 -23.49 -16.20 1.59
N ALA A 426 -23.50 -17.42 1.03
CA ALA A 426 -22.64 -18.52 1.46
C ALA A 426 -21.16 -18.20 1.24
N LEU A 427 -20.82 -17.65 0.06
CA LEU A 427 -19.46 -17.22 -0.31
C LEU A 427 -18.94 -16.14 0.63
N VAL A 428 -19.73 -15.10 0.88
CA VAL A 428 -19.39 -14.00 1.80
C VAL A 428 -19.14 -14.53 3.21
N ARG A 429 -20.00 -15.40 3.73
CA ARG A 429 -19.84 -16.00 5.05
C ARG A 429 -18.57 -16.86 5.15
N HIS A 430 -18.31 -17.66 4.13
CA HIS A 430 -17.12 -18.50 4.03
C HIS A 430 -15.83 -17.64 4.09
N ASN A 431 -15.73 -16.63 3.24
CA ASN A 431 -14.57 -15.74 3.18
C ASN A 431 -14.39 -14.92 4.46
N PHE A 432 -15.50 -14.44 5.06
CA PHE A 432 -15.46 -13.69 6.31
C PHE A 432 -14.90 -14.53 7.46
N ASN A 433 -15.30 -15.81 7.57
CA ASN A 433 -14.82 -16.71 8.63
C ASN A 433 -13.31 -16.98 8.50
N ILE A 434 -12.83 -17.23 7.28
CA ILE A 434 -11.39 -17.38 7.02
C ILE A 434 -10.66 -16.08 7.34
N GLY A 435 -11.16 -14.95 6.81
CA GLY A 435 -10.56 -13.64 6.98
C GLY A 435 -10.44 -13.21 8.44
N LYS A 436 -11.47 -13.46 9.25
CA LYS A 436 -11.42 -13.18 10.69
C LYS A 436 -10.25 -13.85 11.40
N ASN A 437 -9.87 -15.05 10.98
CA ASN A 437 -8.75 -15.78 11.56
C ASN A 437 -7.39 -15.37 11.00
N LEU A 438 -7.31 -15.03 9.70
CA LEU A 438 -6.05 -14.78 8.99
C LEU A 438 -5.70 -13.31 8.82
N LEU A 439 -6.70 -12.42 8.81
CA LEU A 439 -6.55 -11.02 8.45
C LEU A 439 -6.99 -10.06 9.57
N SER A 440 -7.29 -10.55 10.78
CA SER A 440 -7.65 -9.69 11.91
C SER A 440 -6.41 -9.15 12.64
N ASN A 441 -6.57 -8.02 13.33
CA ASN A 441 -5.50 -7.38 14.09
C ASN A 441 -4.91 -8.26 15.22
N GLN A 442 -5.55 -9.36 15.61
CA GLN A 442 -5.01 -10.30 16.61
C GLN A 442 -3.66 -10.92 16.20
N ILE A 443 -3.33 -10.92 14.89
CA ILE A 443 -2.04 -11.40 14.39
C ILE A 443 -0.90 -10.48 14.83
N ILE A 444 -1.17 -9.20 15.04
CA ILE A 444 -0.18 -8.20 15.44
C ILE A 444 0.44 -8.56 16.79
N ASN A 445 -0.35 -9.07 17.73
CA ASN A 445 0.15 -9.47 19.05
C ASN A 445 1.25 -10.53 18.98
N LYS A 446 1.13 -11.49 18.04
CA LYS A 446 2.13 -12.54 17.86
C LYS A 446 3.45 -12.00 17.30
N ILE A 447 3.40 -10.87 16.57
CA ILE A 447 4.56 -10.28 15.91
C ILE A 447 5.34 -9.40 16.89
N PHE A 448 4.63 -8.63 17.70
CA PHE A 448 5.22 -7.73 18.70
C PHE A 448 5.47 -8.36 20.06
N ASN A 449 5.04 -9.62 20.29
CA ASN A 449 5.09 -10.28 21.60
C ASN A 449 4.38 -9.45 22.71
N ILE A 450 3.21 -8.86 22.37
CA ILE A 450 2.38 -8.05 23.27
C ILE A 450 1.17 -8.87 23.72
#